data_5b3b52a36954287a92a2a4798b777cb7
#
_entry.id   5b3b52a36954287a92a2a4798b777cb7
#
_cell.length_a   1.000
_cell.length_b   1.000
_cell.length_c   1.000
_cell.angle_alpha   90.00
_cell.angle_beta   90.00
_cell.angle_gamma   90.00
#
_symmetry.space_group_name_H-M   'P 1'
#
loop_
_entity.id
_entity.type
_entity.pdbx_description
1 polymer ?
#
loop_
_entity_poly.entity_id
_entity_poly.type
_entity_poly.pdbx_seq_one_letter_code
_entity_poly.pdbx_strand_id
1 'polypeptide(L)'
;KGGLIFSIIGLILSAWAISPFLLGLGRVIIGIASGMISTSAMLGMNHVLPPSYKTKAAQFASLVSVAGFGSGPFISGLIAQFLPYPLITPYITVLIPSVIILYGLYSVKQERHKKPGRPSFKPRLETPTEPAFKSLFLIISITAFVAFGMFSLYGSLAPSFLKEMIPWHGPAISGTAIASVLF
;
A
#
# COMPACT_ATOMS: atom_id res chain seq x y z
N LYS A 1 -10.80 9.17 -2.40
CA LYS A 1 -11.76 8.30 -3.12
C LYS A 1 -11.11 7.66 -4.34
N GLY A 2 -10.44 8.44 -5.23
CA GLY A 2 -9.80 7.91 -6.44
C GLY A 2 -8.84 6.74 -6.16
N GLY A 3 -7.92 6.88 -5.20
CA GLY A 3 -6.97 5.82 -4.86
C GLY A 3 -7.64 4.51 -4.47
N LEU A 4 -8.76 4.55 -3.72
CA LEU A 4 -9.50 3.32 -3.37
C LEU A 4 -10.14 2.66 -4.60
N ILE A 5 -10.65 3.45 -5.55
CA ILE A 5 -11.20 2.91 -6.80
C ILE A 5 -10.10 2.21 -7.60
N PHE A 6 -8.93 2.84 -7.74
CA PHE A 6 -7.77 2.22 -8.40
C PHE A 6 -7.32 0.95 -7.66
N SER A 7 -7.32 0.96 -6.32
CA SER A 7 -6.99 -0.23 -5.53
C SER A 7 -7.96 -1.38 -5.80
N ILE A 8 -9.26 -1.12 -5.79
CA ILE A 8 -10.30 -2.11 -6.09
C ILE A 8 -10.11 -2.70 -7.49
N ILE A 9 -9.89 -1.86 -8.50
CA ILE A 9 -9.65 -2.31 -9.87
C ILE A 9 -8.40 -3.20 -9.93
N GLY A 10 -7.30 -2.79 -9.32
CA GLY A 10 -6.06 -3.55 -9.30
C GLY A 10 -6.18 -4.88 -8.55
N LEU A 11 -6.95 -4.93 -7.45
CA LEU A 11 -7.24 -6.15 -6.70
C LEU A 11 -8.07 -7.13 -7.55
N ILE A 12 -9.10 -6.65 -8.24
CA ILE A 12 -9.93 -7.47 -9.13
C ILE A 12 -9.06 -8.04 -10.26
N LEU A 13 -8.28 -7.21 -10.94
CA LEU A 13 -7.38 -7.66 -12.00
C LEU A 13 -6.37 -8.69 -11.50
N SER A 14 -5.85 -8.53 -10.29
CA SER A 14 -4.89 -9.48 -9.70
C SER A 14 -5.53 -10.78 -9.26
N ALA A 15 -6.77 -10.74 -8.73
CA ALA A 15 -7.50 -11.92 -8.27
C ALA A 15 -7.90 -12.85 -9.44
N TRP A 16 -8.24 -12.29 -10.59
CA TRP A 16 -8.66 -13.03 -11.78
C TRP A 16 -7.61 -12.98 -12.91
N ALA A 17 -6.35 -12.78 -12.57
CA ALA A 17 -5.28 -12.75 -13.56
C ALA A 17 -5.04 -14.13 -14.18
N ILE A 18 -5.32 -14.27 -15.46
CA ILE A 18 -5.07 -15.47 -16.28
C ILE A 18 -3.68 -15.50 -16.92
N SER A 19 -2.94 -14.41 -16.83
CA SER A 19 -1.58 -14.31 -17.37
C SER A 19 -0.67 -13.54 -16.42
N PRO A 20 0.66 -13.81 -16.42
CA PRO A 20 1.64 -13.05 -15.64
C PRO A 20 1.63 -11.54 -15.98
N PHE A 21 1.36 -11.21 -17.25
CA PHE A 21 1.26 -9.81 -17.68
C PHE A 21 0.07 -9.10 -17.02
N LEU A 22 -1.10 -9.73 -16.97
CA LEU A 22 -2.30 -9.18 -16.34
C LEU A 22 -2.11 -9.02 -14.83
N LEU A 23 -1.44 -9.98 -14.20
CA LEU A 23 -1.06 -9.90 -12.79
C LEU A 23 -0.12 -8.71 -12.56
N GLY A 24 0.91 -8.53 -13.39
CA GLY A 24 1.83 -7.41 -13.33
C GLY A 24 1.12 -6.06 -13.49
N LEU A 25 0.19 -5.96 -14.43
CA LEU A 25 -0.61 -4.75 -14.62
C LEU A 25 -1.45 -4.43 -13.38
N GLY A 26 -2.10 -5.44 -12.78
CA GLY A 26 -2.83 -5.29 -11.53
C GLY A 26 -1.93 -4.77 -10.41
N ARG A 27 -0.70 -5.25 -10.30
CA ARG A 27 0.29 -4.80 -9.31
C ARG A 27 0.72 -3.36 -9.51
N VAL A 28 0.91 -2.92 -10.75
CA VAL A 28 1.21 -1.51 -11.06
C VAL A 28 0.06 -0.61 -10.61
N ILE A 29 -1.18 -1.00 -10.92
CA ILE A 29 -2.37 -0.22 -10.51
C ILE A 29 -2.49 -0.16 -8.98
N ILE A 30 -2.27 -1.27 -8.27
CA ILE A 30 -2.27 -1.31 -6.80
C ILE A 30 -1.15 -0.40 -6.25
N GLY A 31 0.04 -0.40 -6.84
CA GLY A 31 1.14 0.46 -6.43
C GLY A 31 0.81 1.94 -6.53
N ILE A 32 0.24 2.38 -7.66
CA ILE A 32 -0.24 3.75 -7.85
C ILE A 32 -1.32 4.08 -6.82
N ALA A 33 -2.28 3.18 -6.63
CA ALA A 33 -3.36 3.34 -5.65
C ALA A 33 -2.83 3.50 -4.22
N SER A 34 -1.85 2.69 -3.84
CA SER A 34 -1.20 2.73 -2.53
C SER A 34 -0.55 4.08 -2.27
N GLY A 35 0.20 4.62 -3.23
CA GLY A 35 0.78 5.96 -3.14
C GLY A 35 -0.29 7.05 -2.95
N MET A 36 -1.37 6.99 -3.74
CA MET A 36 -2.48 7.94 -3.62
C MET A 36 -3.19 7.84 -2.26
N ILE A 37 -3.40 6.63 -1.74
CA ILE A 37 -4.07 6.40 -0.45
C ILE A 37 -3.17 6.90 0.69
N SER A 38 -1.90 6.53 0.71
CA SER A 38 -0.94 6.92 1.76
C SER A 38 -0.81 8.44 1.86
N THR A 39 -0.63 9.12 0.73
CA THR A 39 -0.54 10.59 0.69
C THR A 39 -1.86 11.24 1.16
N SER A 40 -3.00 10.73 0.68
CA SER A 40 -4.31 11.27 1.07
C SER A 40 -4.64 11.02 2.54
N ALA A 41 -4.24 9.87 3.09
CA ALA A 41 -4.42 9.55 4.49
C ALA A 41 -3.59 10.49 5.39
N MET A 42 -2.32 10.71 5.05
CA MET A 42 -1.44 11.60 5.79
C MET A 42 -1.96 13.04 5.82
N LEU A 43 -2.42 13.56 4.66
CA LEU A 43 -3.04 14.88 4.58
C LEU A 43 -4.37 14.93 5.34
N GLY A 44 -5.19 13.89 5.23
CA GLY A 44 -6.47 13.78 5.94
C GLY A 44 -6.30 13.77 7.46
N MET A 45 -5.30 13.07 7.99
CA MET A 45 -5.01 13.04 9.43
C MET A 45 -4.70 14.44 9.98
N ASN A 46 -3.97 15.27 9.23
CA ASN A 46 -3.69 16.65 9.62
C ASN A 46 -4.94 17.54 9.75
N HIS A 47 -6.02 17.19 9.02
CA HIS A 47 -7.28 17.92 9.09
C HIS A 47 -8.19 17.44 10.22
N VAL A 48 -8.16 16.15 10.53
CA VAL A 48 -9.07 15.52 11.50
C VAL A 48 -8.51 15.55 12.94
N LEU A 49 -7.19 15.49 13.09
CA LEU A 49 -6.55 15.47 14.42
C LEU A 49 -6.68 16.80 15.13
N PRO A 50 -6.93 16.78 16.46
CA PRO A 50 -6.86 17.96 17.31
C PRO A 50 -5.48 18.65 17.19
N PRO A 51 -5.41 19.99 17.42
CA PRO A 51 -4.15 20.75 17.29
C PRO A 51 -2.97 20.17 18.06
N SER A 52 -3.23 19.60 19.26
CA SER A 52 -2.23 18.96 20.11
C SER A 52 -1.60 17.68 19.53
N TYR A 53 -2.27 17.03 18.57
CA TYR A 53 -1.80 15.79 17.94
C TYR A 53 -1.33 15.96 16.50
N LYS A 54 -1.47 17.15 15.90
CA LYS A 54 -1.05 17.40 14.51
C LYS A 54 0.44 17.16 14.29
N THR A 55 1.27 17.49 15.26
CA THR A 55 2.73 17.23 15.20
C THR A 55 3.06 15.73 15.19
N LYS A 56 2.17 14.88 15.71
CA LYS A 56 2.32 13.42 15.75
C LYS A 56 1.63 12.71 14.58
N ALA A 57 0.93 13.44 13.71
CA ALA A 57 0.20 12.85 12.59
C ALA A 57 1.09 11.99 11.68
N ALA A 58 2.29 12.48 11.37
CA ALA A 58 3.26 11.74 10.56
C ALA A 58 3.75 10.46 11.26
N GLN A 59 3.96 10.52 12.58
CA GLN A 59 4.36 9.35 13.37
C GLN A 59 3.28 8.27 13.37
N PHE A 60 2.02 8.65 13.60
CA PHE A 60 0.88 7.72 13.53
C PHE A 60 0.73 7.11 12.13
N ALA A 61 0.84 7.92 11.08
CA ALA A 61 0.77 7.42 9.71
C ALA A 61 1.89 6.41 9.42
N SER A 62 3.11 6.68 9.88
CA SER A 62 4.26 5.78 9.73
C SER A 62 4.05 4.47 10.50
N LEU A 63 3.61 4.53 11.76
CA LEU A 63 3.34 3.34 12.57
C LEU A 63 2.29 2.44 11.92
N VAL A 64 1.17 3.01 11.46
CA VAL A 64 0.13 2.25 10.77
C VAL A 64 0.65 1.64 9.46
N SER A 65 1.48 2.37 8.73
CA SER A 65 2.08 1.86 7.49
C SER A 65 3.02 0.69 7.76
N VAL A 66 3.92 0.80 8.73
CA VAL A 66 4.85 -0.28 9.11
C VAL A 66 4.08 -1.50 9.61
N ALA A 67 3.09 -1.29 10.48
CA ALA A 67 2.23 -2.38 10.95
C ALA A 67 1.50 -3.07 9.79
N GLY A 68 0.99 -2.32 8.81
CA GLY A 68 0.34 -2.86 7.62
C GLY A 68 1.28 -3.65 6.72
N PHE A 69 2.48 -3.12 6.46
CA PHE A 69 3.49 -3.81 5.65
C PHE A 69 4.01 -5.07 6.32
N GLY A 70 4.20 -5.07 7.64
CA GLY A 70 4.66 -6.24 8.38
C GLY A 70 3.58 -7.31 8.53
N SER A 71 2.38 -6.92 8.95
CA SER A 71 1.27 -7.88 9.14
C SER A 71 0.67 -8.38 7.83
N GLY A 72 0.74 -7.62 6.75
CA GLY A 72 0.14 -7.96 5.46
C GLY A 72 0.59 -9.32 4.91
N PRO A 73 1.88 -9.56 4.69
CA PRO A 73 2.40 -10.83 4.20
C PRO A 73 2.08 -12.00 5.14
N PHE A 74 2.16 -11.78 6.46
CA PHE A 74 1.83 -12.80 7.46
C PHE A 74 0.36 -13.23 7.37
N ILE A 75 -0.56 -12.28 7.43
CA ILE A 75 -2.01 -12.53 7.35
C ILE A 75 -2.37 -13.15 5.99
N SER A 76 -1.82 -12.61 4.91
CA SER A 76 -2.03 -13.12 3.55
C SER A 76 -1.53 -14.57 3.40
N GLY A 77 -0.38 -14.89 4.00
CA GLY A 77 0.17 -16.24 4.02
C GLY A 77 -0.69 -17.23 4.79
N LEU A 78 -1.22 -16.83 5.96
CA LEU A 78 -2.16 -17.65 6.74
C LEU A 78 -3.46 -17.88 5.95
N ILE A 79 -4.02 -16.85 5.36
CA ILE A 79 -5.24 -16.94 4.54
C ILE A 79 -5.03 -17.92 3.38
N ALA A 80 -3.92 -17.78 2.66
CA ALA A 80 -3.59 -18.65 1.53
C ALA A 80 -3.34 -20.11 1.94
N GLN A 81 -2.93 -20.36 3.18
CA GLN A 81 -2.69 -21.72 3.67
C GLN A 81 -3.95 -22.43 4.14
N PHE A 82 -4.86 -21.72 4.83
CA PHE A 82 -6.00 -22.33 5.52
C PHE A 82 -7.33 -22.16 4.79
N LEU A 83 -7.44 -21.20 3.85
CA LEU A 83 -8.68 -21.00 3.12
C LEU A 83 -8.62 -21.59 1.71
N PRO A 84 -9.77 -21.95 1.13
CA PRO A 84 -9.84 -22.43 -0.26
C PRO A 84 -9.42 -21.32 -1.25
N TYR A 85 -8.98 -21.72 -2.42
CA TYR A 85 -8.53 -20.83 -3.50
C TYR A 85 -7.38 -19.87 -3.07
N PRO A 86 -6.18 -20.41 -2.73
CA PRO A 86 -5.07 -19.66 -2.15
C PRO A 86 -4.59 -18.47 -3.01
N LEU A 87 -4.85 -18.49 -4.32
CA LEU A 87 -4.47 -17.42 -5.24
C LEU A 87 -5.49 -16.27 -5.29
N ILE A 88 -6.73 -16.50 -4.84
CA ILE A 88 -7.83 -15.52 -4.96
C ILE A 88 -8.21 -14.96 -3.59
N THR A 89 -8.32 -15.83 -2.59
CA THR A 89 -8.84 -15.49 -1.26
C THR A 89 -8.09 -14.33 -0.59
N PRO A 90 -6.74 -14.22 -0.64
CA PRO A 90 -6.02 -13.07 -0.08
C PRO A 90 -6.44 -11.73 -0.70
N TYR A 91 -6.74 -11.70 -2.00
CA TYR A 91 -7.21 -10.48 -2.67
C TYR A 91 -8.62 -10.09 -2.24
N ILE A 92 -9.51 -11.08 -2.11
CA ILE A 92 -10.89 -10.86 -1.66
C ILE A 92 -10.91 -10.30 -0.22
N THR A 93 -10.04 -10.80 0.64
CA THR A 93 -9.94 -10.33 2.04
C THR A 93 -9.59 -8.84 2.12
N VAL A 94 -8.83 -8.31 1.18
CA VAL A 94 -8.52 -6.87 1.10
C VAL A 94 -9.59 -6.10 0.32
N LEU A 95 -10.21 -6.74 -0.67
CA LEU A 95 -11.25 -6.14 -1.51
C LEU A 95 -12.49 -5.74 -0.70
N ILE A 96 -12.97 -6.64 0.15
CA ILE A 96 -14.18 -6.40 0.95
C ILE A 96 -14.05 -5.14 1.82
N PRO A 97 -13.05 -5.00 2.71
CA PRO A 97 -12.90 -3.79 3.50
C PRO A 97 -12.64 -2.54 2.63
N SER A 98 -11.97 -2.66 1.49
CA SER A 98 -11.77 -1.54 0.57
C SER A 98 -13.09 -0.99 0.01
N VAL A 99 -14.03 -1.88 -0.33
CA VAL A 99 -15.38 -1.51 -0.79
C VAL A 99 -16.18 -0.88 0.35
N ILE A 100 -16.12 -1.44 1.55
CA ILE A 100 -16.82 -0.90 2.74
C ILE A 100 -16.31 0.50 3.05
N ILE A 101 -15.00 0.71 3.05
CA ILE A 101 -14.39 2.02 3.29
C ILE A 101 -14.79 3.01 2.19
N LEU A 102 -14.80 2.58 0.93
CA LEU A 102 -15.21 3.42 -0.18
C LEU A 102 -16.67 3.87 -0.02
N TYR A 103 -17.57 2.94 0.34
CA TYR A 103 -18.97 3.23 0.61
C TYR A 103 -19.10 4.22 1.78
N GLY A 104 -18.40 3.99 2.89
CA GLY A 104 -18.35 4.90 4.03
C GLY A 104 -17.89 6.31 3.64
N LEU A 105 -16.85 6.43 2.80
CA LEU A 105 -16.37 7.73 2.30
C LEU A 105 -17.36 8.45 1.38
N TYR A 106 -18.26 7.74 0.72
CA TYR A 106 -19.36 8.37 -0.05
C TYR A 106 -20.48 8.82 0.87
N SER A 107 -20.73 8.12 1.97
CA SER A 107 -21.78 8.46 2.95
C SER A 107 -21.43 9.67 3.79
N VAL A 108 -20.15 9.94 4.03
CA VAL A 108 -19.69 11.13 4.75
C VAL A 108 -19.90 12.37 3.87
N LYS A 109 -20.81 13.26 4.32
CA LYS A 109 -20.98 14.58 3.72
C LYS A 109 -19.69 15.39 3.89
N GLN A 110 -18.93 15.53 2.81
CA GLN A 110 -17.80 16.45 2.78
C GLN A 110 -18.35 17.87 2.85
N GLU A 111 -18.02 18.61 3.92
CA GLU A 111 -18.19 20.07 3.90
C GLU A 111 -17.33 20.59 2.74
N ARG A 112 -18.00 21.05 1.69
CA ARG A 112 -17.34 21.66 0.53
C ARG A 112 -16.80 23.02 0.93
N HIS A 113 -15.66 23.05 1.59
CA HIS A 113 -14.87 24.27 1.66
C HIS A 113 -14.27 24.51 0.27
N LYS A 114 -14.82 25.54 -0.43
CA LYS A 114 -14.48 26.02 -1.78
C LYS A 114 -14.72 24.99 -2.91
N LYS A 115 -15.35 25.47 -3.99
CA LYS A 115 -15.51 24.72 -5.26
C LYS A 115 -14.13 24.17 -5.64
N PRO A 116 -13.96 22.85 -5.78
CA PRO A 116 -12.70 22.31 -6.26
C PRO A 116 -12.45 22.89 -7.64
N GLY A 117 -11.32 23.56 -7.80
CA GLY A 117 -10.83 23.92 -9.12
C GLY A 117 -10.76 22.64 -9.97
N ARG A 118 -10.81 22.76 -11.29
CA ARG A 118 -10.70 21.61 -12.20
C ARG A 118 -9.52 20.76 -11.75
N PRO A 119 -9.69 19.42 -11.55
CA PRO A 119 -8.61 18.55 -11.15
C PRO A 119 -7.49 18.67 -12.19
N SER A 120 -6.33 19.16 -11.76
CA SER A 120 -5.15 19.23 -12.62
C SER A 120 -4.48 17.85 -12.58
N PHE A 121 -4.57 17.11 -13.66
CA PHE A 121 -3.84 15.85 -13.84
C PHE A 121 -2.37 16.06 -14.24
N LYS A 122 -1.89 17.30 -14.23
CA LYS A 122 -0.46 17.55 -14.47
C LYS A 122 0.32 17.06 -13.25
N PRO A 123 1.22 16.08 -13.40
CA PRO A 123 2.09 15.66 -12.31
C PRO A 123 2.93 16.87 -11.89
N ARG A 124 2.70 17.37 -10.69
CA ARG A 124 3.53 18.40 -10.07
C ARG A 124 4.45 17.71 -9.08
N LEU A 125 5.71 17.67 -9.39
CA LEU A 125 6.73 17.33 -8.41
C LEU A 125 6.92 18.57 -7.53
N GLU A 126 6.34 18.57 -6.34
CA GLU A 126 6.57 19.61 -5.35
C GLU A 126 7.92 19.36 -4.70
N THR A 127 8.92 20.10 -5.19
CA THR A 127 10.26 20.08 -4.61
C THR A 127 10.42 21.27 -3.66
N PRO A 128 11.25 21.14 -2.60
CA PRO A 128 11.57 22.26 -1.72
C PRO A 128 12.11 23.44 -2.53
N THR A 129 11.69 24.66 -2.17
CA THR A 129 12.05 25.87 -2.90
C THR A 129 13.51 26.27 -2.64
N GLU A 130 14.03 25.95 -1.45
CA GLU A 130 15.41 26.27 -1.07
C GLU A 130 16.41 25.25 -1.62
N PRO A 131 17.51 25.71 -2.25
CA PRO A 131 18.50 24.83 -2.87
C PRO A 131 19.12 23.80 -1.92
N ALA A 132 19.35 24.18 -0.66
CA ALA A 132 19.91 23.29 0.37
C ALA A 132 19.01 22.08 0.66
N PHE A 133 17.70 22.26 0.64
CA PHE A 133 16.75 21.17 0.88
C PHE A 133 16.46 20.31 -0.36
N LYS A 134 16.77 20.79 -1.57
CA LYS A 134 16.58 20.01 -2.80
C LYS A 134 17.48 18.77 -2.83
N SER A 135 18.74 18.92 -2.46
CA SER A 135 19.69 17.79 -2.42
C SER A 135 19.26 16.76 -1.37
N LEU A 136 18.90 17.23 -0.18
CA LEU A 136 18.41 16.35 0.91
C LEU A 136 17.13 15.61 0.49
N PHE A 137 16.19 16.31 -0.11
CA PHE A 137 14.96 15.73 -0.62
C PHE A 137 15.22 14.64 -1.67
N LEU A 138 16.15 14.89 -2.59
CA LEU A 138 16.52 13.91 -3.62
C LEU A 138 17.14 12.67 -2.99
N ILE A 139 18.08 12.83 -2.06
CA ILE A 139 18.74 11.72 -1.37
C ILE A 139 17.72 10.88 -0.61
N ILE A 140 16.84 11.50 0.17
CA ILE A 140 15.78 10.80 0.93
C ILE A 140 14.84 10.06 -0.03
N SER A 141 14.46 10.69 -1.14
CA SER A 141 13.55 10.08 -2.13
C SER A 141 14.19 8.87 -2.81
N ILE A 142 15.45 8.95 -3.19
CA ILE A 142 16.20 7.83 -3.78
C ILE A 142 16.37 6.71 -2.76
N THR A 143 16.73 7.04 -1.52
CA THR A 143 16.88 6.05 -0.45
C THR A 143 15.57 5.31 -0.19
N ALA A 144 14.46 6.03 -0.11
CA ALA A 144 13.14 5.42 0.05
C ALA A 144 12.78 4.52 -1.14
N PHE A 145 13.03 4.98 -2.37
CA PHE A 145 12.78 4.19 -3.58
C PHE A 145 13.58 2.88 -3.58
N VAL A 146 14.88 2.95 -3.26
CA VAL A 146 15.75 1.78 -3.20
C VAL A 146 15.31 0.83 -2.09
N ALA A 147 14.99 1.33 -0.90
CA ALA A 147 14.54 0.52 0.23
C ALA A 147 13.25 -0.25 -0.10
N PHE A 148 12.25 0.43 -0.65
CA PHE A 148 11.00 -0.22 -1.08
C PHE A 148 11.21 -1.18 -2.26
N GLY A 149 12.12 -0.86 -3.18
CA GLY A 149 12.51 -1.73 -4.29
C GLY A 149 13.15 -3.03 -3.80
N MET A 150 14.09 -2.94 -2.88
CA MET A 150 14.74 -4.10 -2.27
C MET A 150 13.75 -4.95 -1.47
N PHE A 151 12.87 -4.32 -0.70
CA PHE A 151 11.80 -5.05 0.01
C PHE A 151 10.86 -5.78 -0.95
N SER A 152 10.47 -5.14 -2.04
CA SER A 152 9.63 -5.76 -3.08
C SER A 152 10.33 -6.94 -3.76
N LEU A 153 11.63 -6.80 -4.07
CA LEU A 153 12.46 -7.86 -4.63
C LEU A 153 12.56 -9.04 -3.67
N TYR A 154 12.87 -8.76 -2.40
CA TYR A 154 12.91 -9.79 -1.36
C TYR A 154 11.57 -10.52 -1.23
N GLY A 155 10.46 -9.79 -1.12
CA GLY A 155 9.12 -10.38 -1.04
C GLY A 155 8.75 -11.23 -2.24
N SER A 156 9.29 -10.91 -3.42
CA SER A 156 9.07 -11.68 -4.65
C SER A 156 9.91 -12.96 -4.70
N LEU A 157 11.15 -12.93 -4.23
CA LEU A 157 12.11 -14.03 -4.34
C LEU A 157 12.07 -14.96 -3.12
N ALA A 158 11.77 -14.47 -1.93
CA ALA A 158 11.79 -15.22 -0.68
C ALA A 158 11.00 -16.55 -0.76
N PRO A 159 9.79 -16.62 -1.35
CA PRO A 159 9.06 -17.88 -1.45
C PRO A 159 9.80 -18.94 -2.28
N SER A 160 10.53 -18.51 -3.32
CA SER A 160 11.29 -19.43 -4.19
C SER A 160 12.51 -20.00 -3.47
N PHE A 161 13.27 -19.15 -2.79
CA PHE A 161 14.43 -19.60 -2.00
C PHE A 161 14.04 -20.47 -0.81
N LEU A 162 12.95 -20.13 -0.13
CA LEU A 162 12.47 -20.92 1.02
C LEU A 162 12.07 -22.34 0.62
N LYS A 163 11.52 -22.53 -0.59
CA LYS A 163 11.19 -23.88 -1.10
C LYS A 163 12.41 -24.78 -1.26
N GLU A 164 13.57 -24.22 -1.58
CA GLU A 164 14.81 -24.97 -1.76
C GLU A 164 15.57 -25.21 -0.45
N MET A 165 15.43 -24.27 0.51
CA MET A 165 16.24 -24.28 1.74
C MET A 165 15.57 -24.96 2.91
N ILE A 166 14.24 -25.03 2.96
CA ILE A 166 13.50 -25.54 4.12
C ILE A 166 12.57 -26.68 3.69
N PRO A 167 12.59 -27.82 4.44
CA PRO A 167 11.73 -28.96 4.12
C PRO A 167 10.24 -28.67 4.34
N TRP A 168 9.91 -27.65 5.10
CA TRP A 168 8.52 -27.24 5.36
C TRP A 168 8.09 -26.20 4.33
N HIS A 169 7.07 -26.56 3.56
CA HIS A 169 6.56 -25.73 2.47
C HIS A 169 5.16 -25.24 2.80
N GLY A 170 4.91 -23.93 2.56
CA GLY A 170 3.57 -23.37 2.70
C GLY A 170 3.54 -21.84 2.58
N PRO A 171 2.41 -21.28 2.16
CA PRO A 171 2.24 -19.83 2.05
C PRO A 171 2.44 -19.09 3.38
N ALA A 172 2.05 -19.69 4.51
CA ALA A 172 2.24 -19.10 5.84
C ALA A 172 3.73 -18.96 6.21
N ILE A 173 4.58 -19.93 5.85
CA ILE A 173 6.02 -19.87 6.11
C ILE A 173 6.65 -18.73 5.33
N SER A 174 6.31 -18.61 4.03
CA SER A 174 6.78 -17.52 3.20
C SER A 174 6.30 -16.16 3.70
N GLY A 175 5.03 -16.08 4.11
CA GLY A 175 4.45 -14.87 4.68
C GLY A 175 5.12 -14.46 6.00
N THR A 176 5.41 -15.42 6.88
CA THR A 176 6.12 -15.18 8.15
C THR A 176 7.55 -14.71 7.90
N ALA A 177 8.27 -15.34 6.96
CA ALA A 177 9.62 -14.94 6.62
C ALA A 177 9.69 -13.53 6.06
N ILE A 178 8.74 -13.12 5.21
CA ILE A 178 8.67 -11.75 4.70
C ILE A 178 8.34 -10.77 5.83
N ALA A 179 7.41 -11.13 6.71
CA ALA A 179 7.02 -10.30 7.85
C ALA A 179 8.20 -10.10 8.83
N SER A 180 8.99 -11.11 9.10
CA SER A 180 10.12 -11.05 10.05
C SER A 180 11.24 -10.09 9.67
N VAL A 181 11.29 -9.66 8.40
CA VAL A 181 12.27 -8.64 7.95
C VAL A 181 11.83 -7.22 8.34
N LEU A 182 10.55 -7.03 8.66
CA LEU A 182 9.96 -5.72 8.99
C LEU A 182 9.77 -5.50 10.49
N PHE A 183 9.90 -6.53 11.28
CA PHE A 183 9.82 -6.51 12.75
C PHE A 183 11.14 -6.96 13.38
#